data_7788a5fbbe8a21fc3eb2b897d8fa6dc5
#
_entry.id   7788a5fbbe8a21fc3eb2b897d8fa6dc5
#
_cell.length_a   1.000
_cell.length_b   1.000
_cell.length_c   1.000
_cell.angle_alpha   90.00
_cell.angle_beta   90.00
_cell.angle_gamma   90.00
#
_symmetry.space_group_name_H-M   'P 1'
#
loop_
_entity.id
_entity.type
_entity.pdbx_description
1 polymer ?
#
loop_
_entity_poly.entity_id
_entity_poly.type
_entity_poly.pdbx_seq_one_letter_code
_entity_poly.pdbx_strand_id
1 'polypeptide(L)'
;SVHAAVLARVQRLPAPARRVLEVAALAGEPFAPALLAPACALSELDAVLAIEQAMSAQLLREHEAGDYAFAHDLVQQAIDASLTPERRRLVHRRLALGAEAAGAPAATVALHHEASGDARRAVAHRLEAGDAALRVHALAGAVAHWQQGLDDGPTPSQAAALQIRLMRALLKLDQRDRS
;
A
#
# COMPACT_ATOMS: atom_id res chain seq x y z
N SER A 1 -21.94 -12.81 14.65
CA SER A 1 -20.45 -12.82 14.74
C SER A 1 -19.95 -11.41 15.00
N VAL A 2 -18.73 -11.30 15.53
CA VAL A 2 -18.07 -10.00 15.77
C VAL A 2 -17.96 -9.19 14.46
N HIS A 3 -17.62 -9.84 13.35
CA HIS A 3 -17.58 -9.22 12.02
C HIS A 3 -18.93 -8.57 11.64
N ALA A 4 -20.05 -9.28 11.87
CA ALA A 4 -21.38 -8.72 11.56
C ALA A 4 -21.68 -7.47 12.40
N ALA A 5 -21.30 -7.46 13.68
CA ALA A 5 -21.46 -6.31 14.55
C ALA A 5 -20.63 -5.11 14.08
N VAL A 6 -19.37 -5.35 13.68
CA VAL A 6 -18.49 -4.32 13.11
C VAL A 6 -19.09 -3.75 11.83
N LEU A 7 -19.50 -4.58 10.89
CA LEU A 7 -20.08 -4.14 9.61
C LEU A 7 -21.40 -3.37 9.83
N ALA A 8 -22.23 -3.79 10.80
CA ALA A 8 -23.44 -3.04 11.15
C ALA A 8 -23.11 -1.62 11.68
N ARG A 9 -22.02 -1.45 12.43
CA ARG A 9 -21.54 -0.11 12.87
C ARG A 9 -21.05 0.71 11.69
N VAL A 10 -20.26 0.12 10.80
CA VAL A 10 -19.76 0.77 9.58
C VAL A 10 -20.94 1.25 8.72
N GLN A 11 -21.99 0.46 8.54
CA GLN A 11 -23.15 0.81 7.73
C GLN A 11 -23.96 2.00 8.28
N ARG A 12 -23.85 2.31 9.56
CA ARG A 12 -24.50 3.49 10.17
C ARG A 12 -23.77 4.80 9.89
N LEU A 13 -22.53 4.74 9.44
CA LEU A 13 -21.76 5.93 9.13
C LEU A 13 -22.20 6.57 7.80
N PRO A 14 -21.99 7.89 7.64
CA PRO A 14 -22.13 8.56 6.36
C PRO A 14 -21.26 7.95 5.26
N ALA A 15 -21.68 8.08 4.01
CA ALA A 15 -20.96 7.49 2.88
C ALA A 15 -19.47 7.88 2.78
N PRO A 16 -19.05 9.14 3.05
CA PRO A 16 -17.62 9.50 3.08
C PRO A 16 -16.84 8.71 4.12
N ALA A 17 -17.35 8.58 5.36
CA ALA A 17 -16.67 7.86 6.43
C ALA A 17 -16.55 6.35 6.12
N ARG A 18 -17.58 5.74 5.54
CA ARG A 18 -17.50 4.35 5.07
C ARG A 18 -16.43 4.17 4.01
N ARG A 19 -16.34 5.11 3.04
CA ARG A 19 -15.33 5.08 1.99
C ARG A 19 -13.92 5.20 2.54
N VAL A 20 -13.72 6.11 3.50
CA VAL A 20 -12.42 6.27 4.20
C VAL A 20 -12.02 4.97 4.89
N LEU A 21 -12.93 4.31 5.61
CA LEU A 21 -12.65 3.02 6.26
C LEU A 21 -12.28 1.91 5.27
N GLU A 22 -12.96 1.83 4.13
CA GLU A 22 -12.65 0.85 3.08
C GLU A 22 -11.27 1.08 2.46
N VAL A 23 -10.92 2.34 2.22
CA VAL A 23 -9.60 2.71 1.67
C VAL A 23 -8.52 2.48 2.72
N ALA A 24 -8.75 2.90 3.97
CA ALA A 24 -7.84 2.70 5.09
C ALA A 24 -7.53 1.22 5.32
N ALA A 25 -8.54 0.33 5.18
CA ALA A 25 -8.35 -1.11 5.37
C ALA A 25 -7.30 -1.72 4.43
N LEU A 26 -7.07 -1.10 3.27
CA LEU A 26 -6.12 -1.54 2.25
C LEU A 26 -4.86 -0.66 2.16
N ALA A 27 -4.84 0.50 2.81
CA ALA A 27 -3.71 1.43 2.75
C ALA A 27 -2.49 0.94 3.55
N GLY A 28 -2.70 0.10 4.57
CA GLY A 28 -1.70 -0.24 5.58
C GLY A 28 -1.74 0.73 6.75
N GLU A 29 -1.24 0.31 7.89
CA GLU A 29 -1.21 1.12 9.12
C GLU A 29 0.22 1.49 9.53
N PRO A 30 0.42 2.65 10.13
CA PRO A 30 -0.52 3.78 10.25
C PRO A 30 -0.73 4.50 8.91
N PHE A 31 -1.80 5.28 8.77
CA PHE A 31 -2.10 6.02 7.55
C PHE A 31 -2.38 7.52 7.82
N ALA A 32 -1.93 8.37 6.91
CA ALA A 32 -2.15 9.80 6.93
C ALA A 32 -3.43 10.19 6.17
N PRO A 33 -4.17 11.25 6.60
CA PRO A 33 -5.31 11.79 5.86
C PRO A 33 -4.95 12.18 4.42
N ALA A 34 -3.77 12.73 4.21
CA ALA A 34 -3.28 13.16 2.90
C ALA A 34 -3.18 12.00 1.88
N LEU A 35 -2.93 10.76 2.34
CA LEU A 35 -2.94 9.56 1.49
C LEU A 35 -4.38 9.15 1.15
N LEU A 36 -5.29 9.22 2.14
CA LEU A 36 -6.66 8.74 1.98
C LEU A 36 -7.54 9.68 1.17
N ALA A 37 -7.37 11.00 1.30
CA ALA A 37 -8.19 12.00 0.65
C ALA A 37 -8.29 11.79 -0.88
N PRO A 38 -7.17 11.75 -1.64
CA PRO A 38 -7.23 11.51 -3.08
C PRO A 38 -7.74 10.12 -3.43
N ALA A 39 -7.37 9.08 -2.66
CA ALA A 39 -7.84 7.72 -2.89
C ALA A 39 -9.36 7.57 -2.68
N CYS A 40 -9.93 8.38 -1.78
CA CYS A 40 -11.38 8.47 -1.54
C CYS A 40 -12.11 9.41 -2.49
N ALA A 41 -11.40 10.17 -3.34
CA ALA A 41 -11.96 11.29 -4.11
C ALA A 41 -12.69 12.30 -3.19
N LEU A 42 -12.02 12.68 -2.09
CA LEU A 42 -12.49 13.67 -1.13
C LEU A 42 -11.51 14.85 -1.10
N SER A 43 -11.99 16.01 -0.64
CA SER A 43 -11.09 17.07 -0.21
C SER A 43 -10.37 16.63 1.08
N GLU A 44 -9.24 17.27 1.38
CA GLU A 44 -8.50 16.97 2.62
C GLU A 44 -9.36 17.21 3.86
N LEU A 45 -10.14 18.30 3.88
CA LEU A 45 -11.07 18.61 4.96
C LEU A 45 -12.16 17.52 5.09
N ASP A 46 -12.78 17.11 3.98
CA ASP A 46 -13.82 16.06 4.02
C ASP A 46 -13.25 14.73 4.50
N ALA A 47 -11.99 14.41 4.15
CA ALA A 47 -11.32 13.21 4.63
C ALA A 47 -11.08 13.26 6.15
N VAL A 48 -10.63 14.40 6.67
CA VAL A 48 -10.47 14.60 8.14
C VAL A 48 -11.82 14.45 8.85
N LEU A 49 -12.86 15.12 8.38
CA LEU A 49 -14.21 15.00 8.97
C LEU A 49 -14.74 13.55 8.95
N ALA A 50 -14.47 12.83 7.87
CA ALA A 50 -14.84 11.42 7.75
C ALA A 50 -14.05 10.52 8.74
N ILE A 51 -12.78 10.82 8.96
CA ILE A 51 -11.94 10.14 9.96
C ILE A 51 -12.49 10.42 11.37
N GLU A 52 -12.80 11.67 11.71
CA GLU A 52 -13.38 12.04 13.01
C GLU A 52 -14.70 11.32 13.29
N GLN A 53 -15.54 11.15 12.26
CA GLN A 53 -16.78 10.36 12.37
C GLN A 53 -16.48 8.87 12.67
N ALA A 54 -15.48 8.30 12.02
CA ALA A 54 -15.05 6.93 12.26
C ALA A 54 -14.42 6.75 13.65
N MET A 55 -13.69 7.77 14.16
CA MET A 55 -13.15 7.79 15.51
C MET A 55 -14.28 7.89 16.57
N SER A 56 -15.26 8.76 16.35
CA SER A 56 -16.44 8.89 17.22
C SER A 56 -17.24 7.57 17.30
N ALA A 57 -17.22 6.78 16.23
CA ALA A 57 -17.77 5.43 16.22
C ALA A 57 -16.81 4.38 16.78
N GLN A 58 -15.64 4.76 17.31
CA GLN A 58 -14.61 3.85 17.85
C GLN A 58 -14.13 2.78 16.84
N LEU A 59 -14.06 3.13 15.57
CA LEU A 59 -13.53 2.27 14.51
C LEU A 59 -12.09 2.63 14.17
N LEU A 60 -11.73 3.91 14.31
CA LEU A 60 -10.38 4.43 14.19
C LEU A 60 -9.91 5.04 15.50
N ARG A 61 -8.61 5.17 15.64
CA ARG A 61 -7.92 5.88 16.73
C ARG A 61 -6.79 6.72 16.16
N GLU A 62 -6.44 7.77 16.85
CA GLU A 62 -5.22 8.53 16.57
C GLU A 62 -3.99 7.68 16.87
N HIS A 63 -3.00 7.81 16.03
CA HIS A 63 -1.66 7.25 16.17
C HIS A 63 -0.65 8.40 16.35
N GLU A 64 0.62 8.09 16.42
CA GLU A 64 1.66 9.11 16.59
C GLU A 64 1.71 10.06 15.37
N ALA A 65 2.15 11.31 15.60
CA ALA A 65 2.41 12.32 14.58
C ALA A 65 1.21 12.73 13.69
N GLY A 66 -0.01 12.52 14.12
CA GLY A 66 -1.21 12.89 13.34
C GLY A 66 -1.64 11.86 12.32
N ASP A 67 -1.05 10.67 12.37
CA ASP A 67 -1.51 9.50 11.64
C ASP A 67 -2.66 8.81 12.38
N TYR A 68 -3.33 7.90 11.69
CA TYR A 68 -4.46 7.14 12.21
C TYR A 68 -4.28 5.65 12.00
N ALA A 69 -4.94 4.86 12.85
CA ALA A 69 -4.96 3.40 12.76
C ALA A 69 -6.35 2.88 13.12
N PHE A 70 -6.64 1.65 12.81
CA PHE A 70 -7.85 1.00 13.29
C PHE A 70 -7.80 0.83 14.81
N ALA A 71 -8.96 0.97 15.47
CA ALA A 71 -9.04 0.77 16.93
C ALA A 71 -8.69 -0.67 17.33
N HIS A 72 -8.99 -1.64 16.46
CA HIS A 72 -8.68 -3.05 16.62
C HIS A 72 -8.48 -3.71 15.25
N ASP A 73 -7.53 -4.62 15.12
CA ASP A 73 -7.25 -5.38 13.89
C ASP A 73 -8.48 -6.08 13.31
N LEU A 74 -9.39 -6.56 14.17
CA LEU A 74 -10.65 -7.18 13.77
C LEU A 74 -11.57 -6.23 12.99
N VAL A 75 -11.46 -4.91 13.22
CA VAL A 75 -12.24 -3.92 12.45
C VAL A 75 -11.70 -3.85 11.03
N GLN A 76 -10.39 -3.74 10.86
CA GLN A 76 -9.73 -3.76 9.56
C GLN A 76 -10.06 -5.04 8.81
N GLN A 77 -9.86 -6.21 9.44
CA GLN A 77 -10.12 -7.51 8.83
C GLN A 77 -11.58 -7.68 8.38
N ALA A 78 -12.55 -7.23 9.19
CA ALA A 78 -13.97 -7.31 8.84
C ALA A 78 -14.30 -6.45 7.62
N ILE A 79 -13.75 -5.24 7.55
CA ILE A 79 -13.95 -4.33 6.41
C ILE A 79 -13.28 -4.89 5.16
N ASP A 80 -12.02 -5.30 5.27
CA ASP A 80 -11.26 -5.90 4.18
C ASP A 80 -11.97 -7.12 3.59
N ALA A 81 -12.43 -8.05 4.43
CA ALA A 81 -13.17 -9.24 4.02
C ALA A 81 -14.53 -8.93 3.37
N SER A 82 -15.10 -7.75 3.61
CA SER A 82 -16.37 -7.32 3.02
C SER A 82 -16.24 -6.76 1.59
N LEU A 83 -15.01 -6.46 1.16
CA LEU A 83 -14.76 -5.89 -0.16
C LEU A 83 -14.77 -6.96 -1.25
N THR A 84 -15.51 -6.68 -2.34
CA THR A 84 -15.43 -7.52 -3.53
C THR A 84 -14.05 -7.41 -4.19
N PRO A 85 -13.61 -8.44 -4.95
CA PRO A 85 -12.32 -8.38 -5.66
C PRO A 85 -12.19 -7.15 -6.57
N GLU A 86 -13.25 -6.76 -7.27
CA GLU A 86 -13.26 -5.60 -8.17
C GLU A 86 -13.10 -4.30 -7.38
N ARG A 87 -13.81 -4.18 -6.24
CA ARG A 87 -13.72 -3.00 -5.38
C ARG A 87 -12.34 -2.89 -4.75
N ARG A 88 -11.75 -4.00 -4.32
CA ARG A 88 -10.38 -4.08 -3.81
C ARG A 88 -9.37 -3.58 -4.86
N ARG A 89 -9.43 -4.07 -6.10
CA ARG A 89 -8.57 -3.62 -7.20
C ARG A 89 -8.71 -2.12 -7.45
N LEU A 90 -9.94 -1.60 -7.45
CA LEU A 90 -10.20 -0.17 -7.66
C LEU A 90 -9.58 0.68 -6.54
N VAL A 91 -9.73 0.26 -5.29
CA VAL A 91 -9.14 0.95 -4.14
C VAL A 91 -7.61 0.93 -4.24
N HIS A 92 -7.01 -0.22 -4.49
CA HIS A 92 -5.55 -0.30 -4.67
C HIS A 92 -5.04 0.57 -5.81
N ARG A 93 -5.75 0.67 -6.92
CA ARG A 93 -5.40 1.59 -8.02
C ARG A 93 -5.38 3.04 -7.56
N ARG A 94 -6.37 3.47 -6.78
CA ARG A 94 -6.43 4.83 -6.25
C ARG A 94 -5.34 5.09 -5.21
N LEU A 95 -5.07 4.12 -4.34
CA LEU A 95 -3.98 4.19 -3.36
C LEU A 95 -2.62 4.30 -4.07
N ALA A 96 -2.39 3.53 -5.14
CA ALA A 96 -1.17 3.63 -5.92
C ALA A 96 -0.95 5.05 -6.46
N LEU A 97 -1.98 5.62 -7.10
CA LEU A 97 -1.91 7.00 -7.65
C LEU A 97 -1.73 8.06 -6.55
N GLY A 98 -2.40 7.88 -5.41
CA GLY A 98 -2.24 8.77 -4.26
C GLY A 98 -0.84 8.69 -3.65
N ALA A 99 -0.30 7.49 -3.52
CA ALA A 99 1.04 7.24 -3.02
C ALA A 99 2.13 7.80 -3.97
N GLU A 100 1.95 7.64 -5.29
CA GLU A 100 2.81 8.29 -6.30
C GLU A 100 2.81 9.81 -6.14
N ALA A 101 1.63 10.43 -6.07
CA ALA A 101 1.49 11.87 -5.93
C ALA A 101 2.07 12.41 -4.61
N ALA A 102 2.00 11.64 -3.54
CA ALA A 102 2.57 11.97 -2.23
C ALA A 102 4.08 11.70 -2.13
N GLY A 103 4.72 11.12 -3.15
CA GLY A 103 6.13 10.75 -3.11
C GLY A 103 6.42 9.63 -2.10
N ALA A 104 5.47 8.73 -1.89
CA ALA A 104 5.63 7.60 -1.00
C ALA A 104 6.77 6.66 -1.47
N PRO A 105 7.33 5.83 -0.57
CA PRO A 105 8.36 4.87 -0.96
C PRO A 105 7.92 4.00 -2.14
N ALA A 106 8.81 3.82 -3.12
CA ALA A 106 8.51 3.06 -4.34
C ALA A 106 8.00 1.63 -4.05
N ALA A 107 8.45 1.02 -2.94
CA ALA A 107 7.98 -0.29 -2.50
C ALA A 107 6.47 -0.29 -2.17
N THR A 108 5.97 0.78 -1.52
CA THR A 108 4.54 0.95 -1.20
C THR A 108 3.73 1.15 -2.47
N VAL A 109 4.21 1.99 -3.39
CA VAL A 109 3.57 2.24 -4.67
C VAL A 109 3.49 0.95 -5.49
N ALA A 110 4.58 0.18 -5.56
CA ALA A 110 4.63 -1.11 -6.25
C ALA A 110 3.59 -2.09 -5.73
N LEU A 111 3.47 -2.22 -4.41
CA LEU A 111 2.48 -3.10 -3.76
C LEU A 111 1.05 -2.77 -4.20
N HIS A 112 0.70 -1.49 -4.24
CA HIS A 112 -0.65 -1.10 -4.64
C HIS A 112 -0.91 -1.27 -6.13
N HIS A 113 0.09 -1.04 -7.00
CA HIS A 113 -0.04 -1.33 -8.43
C HIS A 113 -0.21 -2.84 -8.69
N GLU A 114 0.58 -3.68 -8.02
CA GLU A 114 0.48 -5.14 -8.08
C GLU A 114 -0.94 -5.59 -7.67
N ALA A 115 -1.40 -5.17 -6.49
CA ALA A 115 -2.72 -5.53 -5.97
C ALA A 115 -3.89 -4.97 -6.82
N SER A 116 -3.66 -3.91 -7.60
CA SER A 116 -4.63 -3.38 -8.57
C SER A 116 -4.65 -4.14 -9.90
N GLY A 117 -3.65 -5.00 -10.15
CA GLY A 117 -3.45 -5.71 -11.40
C GLY A 117 -2.68 -4.91 -12.47
N ASP A 118 -2.07 -3.76 -12.11
CA ASP A 118 -1.20 -2.99 -13.01
C ASP A 118 0.26 -3.49 -12.90
N ALA A 119 0.51 -4.68 -13.39
CA ALA A 119 1.83 -5.32 -13.34
C ALA A 119 2.94 -4.45 -13.94
N ARG A 120 2.66 -3.73 -15.05
CA ARG A 120 3.67 -2.90 -15.71
C ARG A 120 4.18 -1.77 -14.83
N ARG A 121 3.29 -1.09 -14.09
CA ARG A 121 3.67 -0.05 -13.15
C ARG A 121 4.29 -0.63 -11.89
N ALA A 122 3.76 -1.74 -11.38
CA ALA A 122 4.35 -2.45 -10.25
C ALA A 122 5.84 -2.75 -10.49
N VAL A 123 6.18 -3.32 -11.66
CA VAL A 123 7.57 -3.63 -12.03
C VAL A 123 8.45 -2.38 -12.07
N ALA A 124 7.95 -1.26 -12.61
CA ALA A 124 8.72 -0.01 -12.65
C ALA A 124 9.10 0.45 -11.23
N HIS A 125 8.15 0.42 -10.31
CA HIS A 125 8.40 0.79 -8.91
C HIS A 125 9.19 -0.28 -8.13
N ARG A 126 9.12 -1.57 -8.50
CA ARG A 126 10.00 -2.62 -7.96
C ARG A 126 11.46 -2.38 -8.34
N LEU A 127 11.74 -1.96 -9.57
CA LEU A 127 13.08 -1.53 -9.99
C LEU A 127 13.60 -0.39 -9.12
N GLU A 128 12.78 0.64 -8.94
CA GLU A 128 13.14 1.81 -8.13
C GLU A 128 13.33 1.47 -6.66
N ALA A 129 12.46 0.65 -6.08
CA ALA A 129 12.56 0.18 -4.68
C ALA A 129 13.84 -0.61 -4.44
N GLY A 130 14.21 -1.50 -5.37
CA GLY A 130 15.47 -2.23 -5.29
C GLY A 130 16.69 -1.32 -5.40
N ASP A 131 16.66 -0.35 -6.31
CA ASP A 131 17.72 0.63 -6.44
C ASP A 131 17.85 1.52 -5.17
N ALA A 132 16.71 1.86 -4.54
CA ALA A 132 16.69 2.60 -3.28
C ALA A 132 17.27 1.78 -2.11
N ALA A 133 16.89 0.51 -2.00
CA ALA A 133 17.44 -0.40 -1.00
C ALA A 133 18.96 -0.57 -1.15
N LEU A 134 19.45 -0.66 -2.39
CA LEU A 134 20.88 -0.77 -2.64
C LEU A 134 21.66 0.48 -2.21
N ARG A 135 21.09 1.68 -2.36
CA ARG A 135 21.72 2.94 -1.90
C ARG A 135 21.99 2.99 -0.40
N VAL A 136 21.15 2.32 0.39
CA VAL A 136 21.32 2.20 1.84
C VAL A 136 21.98 0.88 2.26
N HIS A 137 22.66 0.24 1.34
CA HIS A 137 23.38 -1.01 1.54
C HIS A 137 22.51 -2.22 1.97
N ALA A 138 21.20 -2.15 1.80
CA ALA A 138 20.26 -3.23 2.07
C ALA A 138 20.19 -4.20 0.89
N LEU A 139 21.28 -4.92 0.62
CA LEU A 139 21.42 -5.77 -0.57
C LEU A 139 20.37 -6.86 -0.65
N ALA A 140 20.02 -7.52 0.46
CA ALA A 140 18.98 -8.53 0.50
C ALA A 140 17.61 -7.94 0.12
N GLY A 141 17.28 -6.74 0.62
CA GLY A 141 16.05 -6.02 0.26
C GLY A 141 16.03 -5.64 -1.22
N ALA A 142 17.17 -5.20 -1.78
CA ALA A 142 17.27 -4.88 -3.20
C ALA A 142 16.98 -6.12 -4.07
N VAL A 143 17.60 -7.25 -3.74
CA VAL A 143 17.39 -8.53 -4.45
C VAL A 143 15.93 -8.96 -4.37
N ALA A 144 15.30 -8.86 -3.18
CA ALA A 144 13.90 -9.23 -3.00
C ALA A 144 12.97 -8.39 -3.90
N HIS A 145 13.17 -7.07 -3.97
CA HIS A 145 12.37 -6.21 -4.85
C HIS A 145 12.56 -6.52 -6.33
N TRP A 146 13.78 -6.75 -6.79
CA TRP A 146 14.03 -7.07 -8.20
C TRP A 146 13.50 -8.45 -8.56
N GLN A 147 13.56 -9.43 -7.65
CA GLN A 147 12.98 -10.75 -7.83
C GLN A 147 11.46 -10.69 -7.96
N GLN A 148 10.80 -9.96 -7.02
CA GLN A 148 9.37 -9.72 -7.10
C GLN A 148 8.98 -9.05 -8.44
N GLY A 149 9.78 -8.09 -8.91
CA GLY A 149 9.54 -7.44 -10.20
C GLY A 149 9.61 -8.41 -11.39
N LEU A 150 10.40 -9.48 -11.32
CA LEU A 150 10.40 -10.54 -12.34
C LEU A 150 9.13 -11.39 -12.29
N ASP A 151 8.61 -11.64 -11.08
CA ASP A 151 7.40 -12.44 -10.87
C ASP A 151 6.12 -11.68 -11.27
N ASP A 152 6.15 -10.33 -11.22
CA ASP A 152 5.03 -9.45 -11.59
C ASP A 152 4.73 -9.39 -13.10
N GLY A 153 5.46 -10.13 -13.94
CA GLY A 153 5.22 -10.19 -15.39
C GLY A 153 5.76 -8.97 -16.15
N PRO A 154 7.07 -8.72 -16.09
CA PRO A 154 7.72 -7.56 -16.71
C PRO A 154 7.65 -7.62 -18.25
N THR A 155 7.72 -6.46 -18.89
CA THR A 155 8.05 -6.38 -20.31
C THR A 155 9.47 -6.89 -20.56
N PRO A 156 9.84 -7.29 -21.80
CA PRO A 156 11.21 -7.75 -22.11
C PRO A 156 12.30 -6.75 -21.67
N SER A 157 12.06 -5.46 -21.85
CA SER A 157 12.99 -4.41 -21.42
C SER A 157 13.13 -4.32 -19.90
N GLN A 158 12.01 -4.42 -19.17
CA GLN A 158 12.02 -4.44 -17.71
C GLN A 158 12.69 -5.71 -17.18
N ALA A 159 12.42 -6.87 -17.77
CA ALA A 159 13.06 -8.13 -17.40
C ALA A 159 14.58 -8.05 -17.55
N ALA A 160 15.07 -7.54 -18.67
CA ALA A 160 16.50 -7.34 -18.88
C ALA A 160 17.12 -6.41 -17.82
N ALA A 161 16.44 -5.30 -17.48
CA ALA A 161 16.91 -4.37 -16.46
C ALA A 161 16.98 -5.00 -15.06
N LEU A 162 15.99 -5.84 -14.69
CA LEU A 162 15.94 -6.58 -13.42
C LEU A 162 17.06 -7.64 -13.36
N GLN A 163 17.22 -8.43 -14.42
CA GLN A 163 18.23 -9.48 -14.51
C GLN A 163 19.65 -8.93 -14.39
N ILE A 164 19.95 -7.81 -15.04
CA ILE A 164 21.24 -7.13 -14.93
C ILE A 164 21.53 -6.74 -13.48
N ARG A 165 20.54 -6.19 -12.77
CA ARG A 165 20.70 -5.78 -11.36
C ARG A 165 20.94 -6.99 -10.45
N LEU A 166 20.14 -8.04 -10.62
CA LEU A 166 20.29 -9.28 -9.86
C LEU A 166 21.65 -9.91 -10.08
N MET A 167 22.11 -10.00 -11.33
CA MET A 167 23.43 -10.54 -11.65
C MET A 167 24.55 -9.74 -10.96
N ARG A 168 24.48 -8.41 -11.02
CA ARG A 168 25.47 -7.54 -10.34
C ARG A 168 25.46 -7.71 -8.83
N ALA A 169 24.27 -7.89 -8.22
CA ALA A 169 24.13 -8.12 -6.79
C ALA A 169 24.74 -9.46 -6.37
N LEU A 170 24.48 -10.53 -7.13
CA LEU A 170 25.05 -11.86 -6.87
C LEU A 170 26.57 -11.87 -6.99
N LEU A 171 27.16 -11.19 -7.98
CA LEU A 171 28.60 -11.04 -8.08
C LEU A 171 29.23 -10.34 -6.87
N LYS A 172 28.56 -9.34 -6.31
CA LYS A 172 29.02 -8.65 -5.10
C LYS A 172 28.94 -9.56 -3.85
N LEU A 173 27.96 -10.42 -3.76
CA LEU A 173 27.82 -11.38 -2.66
C LEU A 173 28.96 -12.41 -2.71
N ASP A 174 29.22 -13.01 -3.88
CA ASP A 174 30.30 -13.99 -4.07
C ASP A 174 31.70 -13.42 -3.75
N GLN A 175 31.91 -12.14 -4.05
CA GLN A 175 33.17 -11.46 -3.70
C GLN A 175 33.35 -11.24 -2.19
N ARG A 176 32.23 -11.01 -1.45
CA ARG A 176 32.27 -10.83 0.02
C ARG A 176 32.54 -12.14 0.76
N ASP A 177 32.02 -13.25 0.23
CA ASP A 177 32.18 -14.58 0.88
C ASP A 177 33.62 -15.14 0.66
N ARG A 178 34.38 -14.57 -0.27
CA ARG A 178 35.77 -14.96 -0.57
C ARG A 178 36.83 -14.07 0.11
N SER A 179 36.43 -13.01 0.82
CA SER A 179 37.31 -12.06 1.51
C SER A 179 37.33 -12.25 3.01
#